data_7964998d96cf9ed6f20013c0b33e9c4d
#
_entry.id   7964998d96cf9ed6f20013c0b33e9c4d
#
_cell.length_a   1.000
_cell.length_b   1.000
_cell.length_c   1.000
_cell.angle_alpha   90.00
_cell.angle_beta   90.00
_cell.angle_gamma   90.00
#
_symmetry.space_group_name_H-M   'P 1'
#
loop_
_entity.id
_entity.type
_entity.pdbx_description
1 polymer ?
#
loop_
_entity_poly.entity_id
_entity_poly.type
_entity_poly.pdbx_seq_one_letter_code
_entity_poly.pdbx_strand_id
1 'polypeptide(L)'
;MNIRCSNCGAVHSLDALIADAEAAEVLRLLLEMDGGIGKAAVRYLGLFRPAKSQLGWGRMAKLLKEILPDIQTASIRRDGVAVDAPAAAWLYGFDAALAARDAGRLKTPLKSHGYLYEIISHWQPQSPL
;
A
#
# COMPACT_ATOMS: atom_id res chain seq x y z
N MET A 1 -13.58 -22.10 -4.40
CA MET A 1 -12.51 -21.87 -3.41
C MET A 1 -12.73 -20.53 -2.73
N ASN A 2 -12.81 -20.54 -1.43
CA ASN A 2 -12.96 -19.32 -0.64
C ASN A 2 -11.60 -18.80 -0.20
N ILE A 3 -11.43 -17.50 -0.30
CA ILE A 3 -10.21 -16.82 0.09
C ILE A 3 -10.53 -15.86 1.21
N ARG A 4 -9.84 -16.00 2.34
CA ARG A 4 -9.93 -15.04 3.42
C ARG A 4 -8.74 -14.11 3.37
N CYS A 5 -9.00 -12.83 3.26
CA CYS A 5 -7.95 -11.83 3.29
C CYS A 5 -7.44 -11.67 4.72
N SER A 6 -6.18 -12.04 4.96
CA SER A 6 -5.55 -11.87 6.28
C SER A 6 -5.35 -10.41 6.65
N ASN A 7 -5.38 -9.52 5.66
CA ASN A 7 -5.16 -8.10 5.84
C ASN A 7 -6.44 -7.35 6.18
N CYS A 8 -7.52 -7.54 5.40
CA CYS A 8 -8.79 -6.81 5.60
C CYS A 8 -9.89 -7.65 6.24
N GLY A 9 -9.68 -8.95 6.42
CA GLY A 9 -10.62 -9.84 7.10
C GLY A 9 -11.79 -10.34 6.25
N ALA A 10 -11.87 -9.91 4.98
CA ALA A 10 -12.94 -10.32 4.09
C ALA A 10 -12.77 -11.77 3.65
N VAL A 11 -13.90 -12.47 3.46
CA VAL A 11 -13.92 -13.84 2.92
C VAL A 11 -14.57 -13.79 1.56
N HIS A 12 -13.87 -14.27 0.53
CA HIS A 12 -14.34 -14.25 -0.85
C HIS A 12 -14.04 -15.56 -1.56
N SER A 13 -14.90 -15.94 -2.50
CA SER A 13 -14.53 -16.96 -3.49
C SER A 13 -13.72 -16.29 -4.60
N LEU A 14 -12.87 -17.07 -5.27
CA LEU A 14 -12.08 -16.54 -6.38
C LEU A 14 -12.97 -16.02 -7.51
N ASP A 15 -14.06 -16.75 -7.81
CA ASP A 15 -15.01 -16.35 -8.84
C ASP A 15 -15.68 -15.02 -8.50
N ALA A 16 -16.04 -14.81 -7.23
CA ALA A 16 -16.64 -13.57 -6.80
C ALA A 16 -15.67 -12.40 -6.90
N LEU A 17 -14.38 -12.62 -6.61
CA LEU A 17 -13.35 -11.60 -6.76
C LEU A 17 -13.20 -11.16 -8.21
N ILE A 18 -13.20 -12.12 -9.14
CA ILE A 18 -13.05 -11.83 -10.57
C ILE A 18 -14.28 -11.12 -11.11
N ALA A 19 -15.47 -11.48 -10.62
CA ALA A 19 -16.72 -10.89 -11.08
C ALA A 19 -16.96 -9.49 -10.52
N ASP A 20 -16.35 -9.14 -9.39
CA ASP A 20 -16.52 -7.82 -8.77
C ASP A 20 -15.64 -6.80 -9.49
N ALA A 21 -16.25 -5.75 -10.03
CA ALA A 21 -15.52 -4.74 -10.80
C ALA A 21 -14.49 -3.99 -9.96
N GLU A 22 -14.82 -3.71 -8.70
CA GLU A 22 -13.87 -3.00 -7.81
C GLU A 22 -12.72 -3.91 -7.40
N ALA A 23 -12.99 -5.18 -7.13
CA ALA A 23 -11.95 -6.16 -6.83
C ALA A 23 -11.03 -6.37 -8.03
N ALA A 24 -11.60 -6.46 -9.24
CA ALA A 24 -10.82 -6.59 -10.47
C ALA A 24 -9.92 -5.38 -10.69
N GLU A 25 -10.41 -4.18 -10.36
CA GLU A 25 -9.60 -2.96 -10.44
C GLU A 25 -8.43 -3.01 -9.49
N VAL A 26 -8.64 -3.48 -8.25
CA VAL A 26 -7.55 -3.63 -7.27
C VAL A 26 -6.49 -4.59 -7.82
N LEU A 27 -6.92 -5.74 -8.36
CA LEU A 27 -5.99 -6.72 -8.94
C LEU A 27 -5.20 -6.13 -10.10
N ARG A 28 -5.87 -5.38 -10.99
CA ARG A 28 -5.22 -4.72 -12.11
C ARG A 28 -4.13 -3.75 -11.63
N LEU A 29 -4.45 -2.92 -10.64
CA LEU A 29 -3.51 -1.95 -10.10
C LEU A 29 -2.29 -2.63 -9.47
N LEU A 30 -2.50 -3.72 -8.75
CA LEU A 30 -1.41 -4.47 -8.14
C LEU A 30 -0.50 -5.12 -9.18
N LEU A 31 -1.08 -5.59 -10.29
CA LEU A 31 -0.30 -6.21 -11.36
C LEU A 31 0.55 -5.18 -12.12
N GLU A 32 0.19 -3.91 -12.07
CA GLU A 32 0.99 -2.83 -12.65
C GLU A 32 2.18 -2.42 -11.79
N MET A 33 2.27 -2.98 -10.59
CA MET A 33 3.39 -2.70 -9.68
C MET A 33 4.46 -3.79 -9.82
N ASP A 34 5.71 -3.37 -10.03
CA ASP A 34 6.82 -4.29 -10.27
C ASP A 34 7.25 -5.05 -9.01
N GLY A 35 7.67 -6.30 -9.22
CA GLY A 35 8.35 -7.10 -8.20
C GLY A 35 7.55 -7.27 -6.93
N GLY A 36 8.20 -7.06 -5.80
CA GLY A 36 7.57 -7.19 -4.49
C GLY A 36 6.71 -6.02 -4.06
N ILE A 37 6.64 -4.93 -4.86
CA ILE A 37 5.91 -3.73 -4.45
C ILE A 37 4.41 -4.03 -4.30
N GLY A 38 3.81 -4.73 -5.25
CA GLY A 38 2.38 -5.06 -5.19
C GLY A 38 2.03 -5.85 -3.93
N LYS A 39 2.83 -6.84 -3.59
CA LYS A 39 2.63 -7.64 -2.39
C LYS A 39 2.77 -6.80 -1.12
N ALA A 40 3.79 -5.97 -1.07
CA ALA A 40 4.03 -5.10 0.08
C ALA A 40 2.92 -4.04 0.20
N ALA A 41 2.42 -3.54 -0.92
CA ALA A 41 1.33 -2.57 -0.94
C ALA A 41 0.05 -3.16 -0.35
N VAL A 42 -0.27 -4.42 -0.67
CA VAL A 42 -1.43 -5.10 -0.08
C VAL A 42 -1.34 -5.13 1.44
N ARG A 43 -0.17 -5.49 1.97
CA ARG A 43 0.04 -5.51 3.41
C ARG A 43 -0.07 -4.12 4.02
N TYR A 44 0.47 -3.13 3.35
CA TYR A 44 0.40 -1.73 3.78
C TYR A 44 -1.05 -1.24 3.85
N LEU A 45 -1.91 -1.63 2.91
CA LEU A 45 -3.32 -1.24 2.92
C LEU A 45 -4.04 -1.66 4.20
N GLY A 46 -3.57 -2.68 4.90
CA GLY A 46 -4.12 -3.10 6.17
C GLY A 46 -4.09 -2.01 7.23
N LEU A 47 -3.19 -1.03 7.09
CA LEU A 47 -3.12 0.11 8.00
C LEU A 47 -4.32 1.05 7.88
N PHE A 48 -5.09 0.93 6.81
CA PHE A 48 -6.30 1.73 6.57
C PHE A 48 -7.58 1.00 6.97
N ARG A 49 -7.48 -0.27 7.38
CA ARG A 49 -8.63 -1.07 7.76
C ARG A 49 -9.33 -0.47 8.99
N PRO A 50 -10.66 -0.21 8.91
CA PRO A 50 -11.40 0.25 10.08
C PRO A 50 -11.36 -0.80 11.21
N ALA A 51 -11.44 -0.35 12.46
CA ALA A 51 -11.27 -1.23 13.62
C ALA A 51 -12.29 -2.37 13.69
N LYS A 52 -13.52 -2.12 13.21
CA LYS A 52 -14.63 -3.07 13.38
C LYS A 52 -15.24 -3.53 12.06
N SER A 53 -14.60 -3.25 10.93
CA SER A 53 -15.15 -3.61 9.63
C SER A 53 -14.06 -3.98 8.64
N GLN A 54 -14.47 -4.32 7.42
CA GLN A 54 -13.56 -4.66 6.34
C GLN A 54 -13.13 -3.39 5.63
N LEU A 55 -11.93 -3.43 5.04
CA LEU A 55 -11.51 -2.43 4.07
C LEU A 55 -12.12 -2.82 2.71
N GLY A 56 -13.03 -1.99 2.20
CA GLY A 56 -13.74 -2.29 0.96
C GLY A 56 -12.87 -2.18 -0.28
N TRP A 57 -13.28 -2.88 -1.35
CA TRP A 57 -12.55 -2.89 -2.62
C TRP A 57 -12.43 -1.50 -3.23
N GLY A 58 -13.51 -0.70 -3.19
CA GLY A 58 -13.48 0.66 -3.73
C GLY A 58 -12.49 1.55 -3.01
N ARG A 59 -12.41 1.44 -1.70
CA ARG A 59 -11.45 2.20 -0.90
C ARG A 59 -10.02 1.76 -1.21
N MET A 60 -9.80 0.44 -1.33
CA MET A 60 -8.50 -0.10 -1.71
C MET A 60 -8.06 0.42 -3.08
N ALA A 61 -8.97 0.38 -4.06
CA ALA A 61 -8.67 0.88 -5.41
C ALA A 61 -8.28 2.35 -5.37
N LYS A 62 -9.02 3.16 -4.62
CA LYS A 62 -8.72 4.58 -4.49
C LYS A 62 -7.34 4.81 -3.89
N LEU A 63 -7.02 4.10 -2.80
CA LEU A 63 -5.73 4.23 -2.13
C LEU A 63 -4.57 3.83 -3.05
N LEU A 64 -4.73 2.76 -3.82
CA LEU A 64 -3.71 2.31 -4.77
C LEU A 64 -3.54 3.28 -5.93
N LYS A 65 -4.64 3.86 -6.43
CA LYS A 65 -4.58 4.84 -7.51
C LYS A 65 -3.83 6.11 -7.10
N GLU A 66 -3.85 6.44 -5.82
CA GLU A 66 -3.16 7.62 -5.32
C GLU A 66 -1.64 7.45 -5.36
N ILE A 67 -1.13 6.24 -5.16
CA ILE A 67 0.32 5.99 -5.10
C ILE A 67 0.89 5.40 -6.40
N LEU A 68 0.07 4.78 -7.24
CA LEU A 68 0.56 4.10 -8.44
C LEU A 68 1.37 5.01 -9.38
N PRO A 69 0.90 6.24 -9.71
CA PRO A 69 1.68 7.10 -10.60
C PRO A 69 3.06 7.44 -10.01
N ASP A 70 3.14 7.64 -8.71
CA ASP A 70 4.40 7.97 -8.05
C ASP A 70 5.34 6.76 -8.02
N ILE A 71 4.79 5.56 -7.84
CA ILE A 71 5.57 4.32 -7.94
C ILE A 71 6.13 4.16 -9.35
N GLN A 72 5.29 4.40 -10.37
CA GLN A 72 5.69 4.23 -11.77
C GLN A 72 6.76 5.23 -12.20
N THR A 73 6.68 6.46 -11.70
CA THR A 73 7.67 7.50 -12.00
C THR A 73 8.87 7.46 -11.07
N ALA A 74 8.84 6.62 -10.04
CA ALA A 74 9.88 6.51 -9.03
C ALA A 74 10.19 7.86 -8.38
N SER A 75 9.14 8.64 -8.08
CA SER A 75 9.27 9.99 -7.57
C SER A 75 8.06 10.35 -6.72
N ILE A 76 8.28 11.12 -5.66
CA ILE A 76 7.21 11.70 -4.86
C ILE A 76 7.42 13.21 -4.75
N ARG A 77 6.37 13.93 -4.37
CA ARG A 77 6.49 15.36 -4.05
C ARG A 77 6.26 15.58 -2.57
N ARG A 78 7.19 16.31 -1.96
CA ARG A 78 7.04 16.78 -0.57
C ARG A 78 7.39 18.26 -0.52
N ASP A 79 6.47 19.06 0.01
CA ASP A 79 6.66 20.51 0.18
C ASP A 79 7.05 21.20 -1.14
N GLY A 80 6.46 20.74 -2.24
CA GLY A 80 6.72 21.28 -3.57
C GLY A 80 8.01 20.81 -4.23
N VAL A 81 8.76 19.93 -3.57
CA VAL A 81 10.04 19.42 -4.09
C VAL A 81 9.87 17.97 -4.54
N ALA A 82 10.40 17.64 -5.72
CA ALA A 82 10.44 16.28 -6.20
C ALA A 82 11.57 15.51 -5.51
N VAL A 83 11.26 14.33 -5.00
CA VAL A 83 12.20 13.46 -4.29
C VAL A 83 12.22 12.12 -5.00
N ASP A 84 13.42 11.60 -5.29
CA ASP A 84 13.55 10.27 -5.89
C ASP A 84 13.01 9.21 -4.95
N ALA A 85 12.18 8.33 -5.49
CA ALA A 85 11.56 7.25 -4.74
C ALA A 85 11.59 5.96 -5.55
N PRO A 86 12.77 5.32 -5.67
CA PRO A 86 12.86 4.05 -6.38
C PRO A 86 12.16 2.93 -5.63
N ALA A 87 12.03 1.77 -6.24
CA ALA A 87 11.35 0.62 -5.66
C ALA A 87 11.81 0.32 -4.23
N ALA A 88 13.11 0.40 -3.97
CA ALA A 88 13.66 0.15 -2.63
C ALA A 88 13.10 1.13 -1.59
N ALA A 89 12.86 2.38 -1.97
CA ALA A 89 12.29 3.37 -1.07
C ALA A 89 10.84 3.04 -0.72
N TRP A 90 10.06 2.58 -1.70
CA TRP A 90 8.67 2.17 -1.46
C TRP A 90 8.58 0.95 -0.55
N LEU A 91 9.41 -0.06 -0.81
CA LEU A 91 9.47 -1.25 0.04
C LEU A 91 9.87 -0.89 1.46
N TYR A 92 10.89 -0.05 1.60
CA TYR A 92 11.32 0.45 2.90
C TYR A 92 10.18 1.18 3.62
N GLY A 93 9.48 2.06 2.90
CA GLY A 93 8.38 2.84 3.48
C GLY A 93 7.24 1.96 3.96
N PHE A 94 6.83 0.99 3.16
CA PHE A 94 5.77 0.06 3.55
C PHE A 94 6.17 -0.75 4.79
N ASP A 95 7.38 -1.29 4.81
CA ASP A 95 7.87 -2.08 5.93
C ASP A 95 8.02 -1.25 7.20
N ALA A 96 8.52 -0.03 7.08
CA ALA A 96 8.67 0.87 8.22
C ALA A 96 7.32 1.26 8.82
N ALA A 97 6.32 1.51 7.99
CA ALA A 97 4.98 1.83 8.48
C ALA A 97 4.35 0.64 9.22
N LEU A 98 4.50 -0.57 8.67
CA LEU A 98 4.00 -1.78 9.32
C LEU A 98 4.72 -2.05 10.65
N ALA A 99 6.03 -1.87 10.66
CA ALA A 99 6.82 -2.04 11.89
C ALA A 99 6.43 -1.01 12.95
N ALA A 100 6.14 0.23 12.56
CA ALA A 100 5.72 1.26 13.49
C ALA A 100 4.37 0.91 14.14
N ARG A 101 3.43 0.37 13.34
CA ARG A 101 2.16 -0.11 13.89
C ARG A 101 2.39 -1.22 14.90
N ASP A 102 3.18 -2.21 14.53
CA ASP A 102 3.44 -3.37 15.39
C ASP A 102 4.14 -2.99 16.68
N ALA A 103 4.95 -1.93 16.65
CA ALA A 103 5.63 -1.41 17.84
C ALA A 103 4.77 -0.41 18.63
N GLY A 104 3.55 -0.16 18.23
CA GLY A 104 2.64 0.75 18.93
C GLY A 104 2.94 2.23 18.68
N ARG A 105 3.81 2.56 17.73
CA ARG A 105 4.17 3.95 17.43
C ARG A 105 3.28 4.61 16.38
N LEU A 106 2.46 3.83 15.69
CA LEU A 106 1.57 4.34 14.65
C LEU A 106 0.13 4.04 15.02
N LYS A 107 -0.67 5.10 15.08
CA LYS A 107 -2.09 4.97 15.36
C LYS A 107 -2.86 4.67 14.07
N THR A 108 -3.65 3.60 14.09
CA THR A 108 -4.44 3.18 12.94
C THR A 108 -5.92 3.25 13.27
N PRO A 109 -6.84 3.34 12.27
CA PRO A 109 -6.54 3.31 10.83
C PRO A 109 -5.95 4.63 10.33
N LEU A 110 -5.08 4.52 9.31
CA LEU A 110 -4.58 5.69 8.59
C LEU A 110 -5.70 6.27 7.73
N LYS A 111 -5.62 7.56 7.44
CA LYS A 111 -6.60 8.26 6.59
C LYS A 111 -6.02 8.71 5.26
N SER A 112 -4.70 8.77 5.16
CA SER A 112 -4.01 9.22 3.95
C SER A 112 -2.62 8.60 3.89
N HIS A 113 -1.93 8.82 2.77
CA HIS A 113 -0.56 8.32 2.57
C HIS A 113 0.52 9.27 3.13
N GLY A 114 0.12 10.30 3.87
CA GLY A 114 1.08 11.30 4.38
C GLY A 114 2.20 10.68 5.20
N TYR A 115 1.87 9.74 6.07
CA TYR A 115 2.87 9.07 6.90
C TYR A 115 3.88 8.29 6.04
N LEU A 116 3.39 7.57 5.03
CA LEU A 116 4.24 6.83 4.10
C LEU A 116 5.17 7.77 3.34
N TYR A 117 4.64 8.86 2.82
CA TYR A 117 5.43 9.81 2.03
C TYR A 117 6.50 10.48 2.88
N GLU A 118 6.19 10.74 4.16
CA GLU A 118 7.18 11.27 5.09
C GLU A 118 8.35 10.31 5.27
N ILE A 119 8.07 9.03 5.44
CA ILE A 119 9.13 8.01 5.56
C ILE A 119 9.96 7.96 4.28
N ILE A 120 9.31 7.92 3.12
CA ILE A 120 9.99 7.83 1.83
C ILE A 120 10.87 9.06 1.61
N SER A 121 10.41 10.25 2.01
CA SER A 121 11.17 11.48 1.82
C SER A 121 12.49 11.49 2.59
N HIS A 122 12.61 10.69 3.64
CA HIS A 122 13.83 10.56 4.43
C HIS A 122 14.66 9.34 4.07
N TRP A 123 14.16 8.51 3.14
CA TRP A 123 14.92 7.33 2.70
C TRP A 123 16.15 7.75 1.91
N GLN A 124 17.24 7.04 2.13
CA GLN A 124 18.47 7.24 1.38
C GLN A 124 19.05 5.89 0.96
N PRO A 125 19.69 5.83 -0.22
CA PRO A 125 20.35 4.61 -0.64
C PRO A 125 21.41 4.21 0.38
N GLN A 126 21.43 2.93 0.73
CA GLN A 126 22.47 2.42 1.60
C GLN A 126 23.73 2.17 0.76
N SER A 127 24.87 2.52 1.32
CA SER A 127 26.13 2.24 0.65
C SER A 127 26.36 0.74 0.60
N PRO A 128 26.74 0.19 -0.57
CA PRO A 128 27.12 -1.20 -0.63
C PRO A 128 28.37 -1.45 0.20
N LEU A 129 28.36 -2.53 0.92
CA LEU A 129 29.50 -2.95 1.72
C LEU A 129 30.41 -3.89 0.94
#